data_35514ffcdc797b077a5042e8d5d832ab
#
_entry.id   35514ffcdc797b077a5042e8d5d832ab
#
_cell.length_a   1.000
_cell.length_b   1.000
_cell.length_c   1.000
_cell.angle_alpha   90.00
_cell.angle_beta   90.00
_cell.angle_gamma   90.00
#
_symmetry.space_group_name_H-M   'P 1'
#
loop_
_entity.id
_entity.type
_entity.pdbx_description
1 polymer ?
#
loop_
_entity_poly.entity_id
_entity_poly.type
_entity_poly.pdbx_seq_one_letter_code
_entity_poly.pdbx_strand_id
1 'polypeptide(L)'
;MSKIIAYGEDARKSLQKGIDQLADTVKITLGPKGRNVVLDKKFGAPLITNDGVTIAKEIELDDPFENMGAQLVKEVATKTNDAAGDGTTTATLLAQALVREGMKNVTAGANPMVLKKGIQKAVETAVNAVISYSQKVNGSDDIARVATVSCGDEVIGKLIAEAMEKVSADGVITLEESKTAETYTEVVEGMQFDRGYISPYMVTDTDKMEAVLDDALLLITDKKISNIQEILPLLEQIVQSGKKLLIIAEDIEGEALTTLLLNKLRGTFTCVAVKAPGFGDRRKEMLRDIAILTGGEVISSDLGLELKDTTMAQLGRASQVKVQKENTIIIGGAGSKEAIAERVAQIRSQIANSTSEFDTEKLQERLAKLAGGVAVIKVGAATEIEMKEKKLRIEDALSATKAAVEEGIVAGGGTALINAIPEVQKLVDSLDGDERTGAKIVLKALEEPVRQIAINAGVDGSVIVNTLLTSGKIGYGYDAYNETYVDMIPAGIVDPTKVTRSALQNAASVAAMVLTTESLVADQKEDNEPAGAPAGMGGMM
;
A
#
# COMPACT_ATOMS: atom_id res chain seq x y z
N MET A 1 -27.18 14.24 -18.48
CA MET A 1 -27.69 13.30 -17.48
C MET A 1 -28.43 14.06 -16.40
N SER A 2 -29.63 13.66 -16.06
CA SER A 2 -30.38 14.20 -14.92
C SER A 2 -29.75 13.75 -13.62
N LYS A 3 -29.94 14.57 -12.55
CA LYS A 3 -29.44 14.24 -11.21
C LYS A 3 -30.60 13.83 -10.32
N ILE A 4 -30.37 12.82 -9.49
CA ILE A 4 -31.24 12.48 -8.38
C ILE A 4 -30.60 12.99 -7.09
N ILE A 5 -31.44 13.48 -6.17
CA ILE A 5 -30.97 14.11 -4.95
C ILE A 5 -31.72 13.51 -3.76
N ALA A 6 -30.96 13.13 -2.73
CA ALA A 6 -31.49 12.71 -1.44
C ALA A 6 -31.08 13.73 -0.35
N TYR A 7 -31.93 13.92 0.65
CA TYR A 7 -31.71 14.88 1.73
C TYR A 7 -31.92 14.25 3.11
N GLY A 8 -31.32 14.88 4.11
CA GLY A 8 -31.58 14.64 5.52
C GLY A 8 -31.38 13.20 5.94
N GLU A 9 -32.39 12.64 6.59
CA GLU A 9 -32.32 11.29 7.15
C GLU A 9 -32.19 10.20 6.08
N ASP A 10 -32.86 10.33 4.93
CA ASP A 10 -32.80 9.35 3.84
C ASP A 10 -31.40 9.29 3.24
N ALA A 11 -30.78 10.46 3.02
CA ALA A 11 -29.39 10.54 2.56
C ALA A 11 -28.43 9.82 3.54
N ARG A 12 -28.56 10.10 4.82
CA ARG A 12 -27.74 9.49 5.86
C ARG A 12 -27.94 7.99 5.98
N LYS A 13 -29.19 7.50 5.91
CA LYS A 13 -29.51 6.06 5.93
C LYS A 13 -28.90 5.31 4.76
N SER A 14 -28.98 5.89 3.54
CA SER A 14 -28.40 5.28 2.35
C SER A 14 -26.87 5.20 2.46
N LEU A 15 -26.20 6.26 2.89
CA LEU A 15 -24.76 6.22 3.15
C LEU A 15 -24.39 5.16 4.17
N GLN A 16 -25.09 5.12 5.32
CA GLN A 16 -24.81 4.15 6.37
C GLN A 16 -24.99 2.71 5.87
N LYS A 17 -26.04 2.45 5.09
CA LYS A 17 -26.29 1.12 4.54
C LYS A 17 -25.16 0.66 3.61
N GLY A 18 -24.66 1.54 2.75
CA GLY A 18 -23.51 1.23 1.89
C GLY A 18 -22.23 0.99 2.68
N ILE A 19 -21.96 1.81 3.70
CA ILE A 19 -20.84 1.63 4.63
C ILE A 19 -20.95 0.26 5.33
N ASP A 20 -22.15 -0.08 5.81
CA ASP A 20 -22.39 -1.33 6.52
C ASP A 20 -22.19 -2.54 5.61
N GLN A 21 -22.68 -2.53 4.39
CA GLN A 21 -22.50 -3.63 3.44
C GLN A 21 -21.02 -3.91 3.15
N LEU A 22 -20.24 -2.87 2.90
CA LEU A 22 -18.81 -3.03 2.67
C LEU A 22 -18.09 -3.52 3.94
N ALA A 23 -18.28 -2.84 5.06
CA ALA A 23 -17.57 -3.15 6.29
C ALA A 23 -17.95 -4.54 6.86
N ASP A 24 -19.21 -4.93 6.75
CA ASP A 24 -19.67 -6.26 7.19
C ASP A 24 -19.05 -7.38 6.35
N THR A 25 -18.75 -7.12 5.06
CA THR A 25 -18.04 -8.06 4.20
C THR A 25 -16.55 -8.16 4.55
N VAL A 26 -15.92 -7.03 4.89
CA VAL A 26 -14.47 -7.00 5.17
C VAL A 26 -14.16 -7.50 6.59
N LYS A 27 -14.92 -7.11 7.63
CA LYS A 27 -14.59 -7.37 9.05
C LYS A 27 -14.54 -8.85 9.45
N ILE A 28 -15.16 -9.74 8.64
CA ILE A 28 -15.10 -11.19 8.90
C ILE A 28 -13.71 -11.78 8.73
N THR A 29 -12.80 -11.06 8.08
CA THR A 29 -11.41 -11.48 7.85
C THR A 29 -10.49 -11.14 9.03
N LEU A 30 -10.94 -10.33 10.01
CA LEU A 30 -10.11 -9.79 11.07
C LEU A 30 -9.72 -10.85 12.11
N GLY A 31 -8.45 -10.88 12.46
CA GLY A 31 -7.87 -11.70 13.53
C GLY A 31 -7.53 -13.13 13.12
N PRO A 32 -6.94 -13.92 14.05
CA PRO A 32 -6.35 -15.23 13.74
C PRO A 32 -7.39 -16.30 13.34
N LYS A 33 -8.65 -16.11 13.68
CA LYS A 33 -9.79 -16.97 13.26
C LYS A 33 -10.67 -16.26 12.20
N GLY A 34 -10.16 -15.22 11.57
CA GLY A 34 -10.79 -14.56 10.42
C GLY A 34 -10.95 -15.51 9.24
N ARG A 35 -11.94 -15.24 8.39
CA ARG A 35 -12.29 -16.09 7.25
C ARG A 35 -12.02 -15.37 5.93
N ASN A 36 -11.83 -16.14 4.88
CA ASN A 36 -11.64 -15.60 3.54
C ASN A 36 -12.96 -15.16 2.91
N VAL A 37 -12.87 -14.21 1.99
CA VAL A 37 -13.92 -13.79 1.07
C VAL A 37 -13.61 -14.32 -0.31
N VAL A 38 -14.62 -14.74 -1.05
CA VAL A 38 -14.48 -15.15 -2.46
C VAL A 38 -14.98 -14.01 -3.33
N LEU A 39 -14.12 -13.53 -4.21
CA LEU A 39 -14.40 -12.45 -5.15
C LEU A 39 -14.55 -13.02 -6.55
N ASP A 40 -15.68 -12.72 -7.20
CA ASP A 40 -15.88 -13.07 -8.59
C ASP A 40 -14.96 -12.25 -9.51
N LYS A 41 -14.47 -12.88 -10.55
CA LYS A 41 -13.64 -12.22 -11.57
C LYS A 41 -14.27 -12.40 -12.93
N LYS A 42 -14.39 -11.33 -13.69
CA LYS A 42 -14.92 -11.36 -15.07
C LYS A 42 -14.17 -12.33 -15.99
N PHE A 43 -12.90 -12.56 -15.70
CA PHE A 43 -12.01 -13.47 -16.42
C PHE A 43 -11.16 -14.25 -15.44
N GLY A 44 -11.03 -15.56 -15.63
CA GLY A 44 -10.24 -16.46 -14.79
C GLY A 44 -11.01 -17.07 -13.63
N ALA A 45 -10.28 -17.62 -12.67
CA ALA A 45 -10.86 -18.21 -11.47
C ALA A 45 -11.23 -17.13 -10.44
N PRO A 46 -12.25 -17.36 -9.59
CA PRO A 46 -12.54 -16.50 -8.45
C PRO A 46 -11.32 -16.31 -7.56
N LEU A 47 -11.14 -15.12 -7.02
CA LEU A 47 -10.07 -14.82 -6.07
C LEU A 47 -10.55 -15.10 -4.64
N ILE A 48 -9.79 -15.90 -3.90
CA ILE A 48 -10.01 -16.14 -2.46
C ILE A 48 -8.98 -15.30 -1.71
N THR A 49 -9.43 -14.42 -0.83
CA THR A 49 -8.55 -13.52 -0.09
C THR A 49 -9.13 -13.12 1.27
N ASN A 50 -8.27 -12.75 2.20
CA ASN A 50 -8.60 -12.09 3.46
C ASN A 50 -8.08 -10.65 3.53
N ASP A 51 -7.44 -10.16 2.47
CA ASP A 51 -6.96 -8.79 2.41
C ASP A 51 -8.11 -7.79 2.28
N GLY A 52 -8.20 -6.90 3.29
CA GLY A 52 -9.30 -5.94 3.40
C GLY A 52 -9.37 -4.92 2.27
N VAL A 53 -8.23 -4.44 1.77
CA VAL A 53 -8.22 -3.44 0.67
C VAL A 53 -8.63 -4.07 -0.65
N THR A 54 -8.18 -5.29 -0.93
CA THR A 54 -8.58 -6.04 -2.14
C THR A 54 -10.08 -6.30 -2.14
N ILE A 55 -10.63 -6.73 -1.00
CA ILE A 55 -12.07 -6.94 -0.86
C ILE A 55 -12.84 -5.62 -1.06
N ALA A 56 -12.40 -4.55 -0.39
CA ALA A 56 -13.07 -3.26 -0.46
C ALA A 56 -13.07 -2.67 -1.88
N LYS A 57 -12.01 -2.88 -2.66
CA LYS A 57 -11.91 -2.40 -4.05
C LYS A 57 -12.91 -3.05 -5.00
N GLU A 58 -13.27 -4.31 -4.76
CA GLU A 58 -14.20 -5.07 -5.62
C GLU A 58 -15.67 -4.77 -5.31
N ILE A 59 -15.99 -4.16 -4.16
CA ILE A 59 -17.37 -3.89 -3.78
C ILE A 59 -17.91 -2.67 -4.53
N GLU A 60 -18.95 -2.91 -5.32
CA GLU A 60 -19.73 -1.90 -6.01
C GLU A 60 -21.22 -2.21 -5.84
N LEU A 61 -22.03 -1.23 -5.45
CA LEU A 61 -23.43 -1.41 -5.12
C LEU A 61 -24.33 -0.82 -6.20
N ASP A 62 -25.47 -1.45 -6.44
CA ASP A 62 -26.43 -1.04 -7.47
C ASP A 62 -27.09 0.31 -7.19
N ASP A 63 -27.42 0.57 -5.92
CA ASP A 63 -28.00 1.85 -5.52
C ASP A 63 -26.89 2.92 -5.47
N PRO A 64 -26.98 4.02 -6.21
CA PRO A 64 -25.95 5.03 -6.30
C PRO A 64 -25.67 5.73 -4.98
N PHE A 65 -26.65 5.91 -4.10
CA PHE A 65 -26.47 6.54 -2.79
C PHE A 65 -25.81 5.59 -1.79
N GLU A 66 -26.20 4.32 -1.78
CA GLU A 66 -25.53 3.29 -0.98
C GLU A 66 -24.08 3.12 -1.47
N ASN A 67 -23.88 3.10 -2.79
CA ASN A 67 -22.54 2.99 -3.37
C ASN A 67 -21.63 4.14 -2.96
N MET A 68 -22.14 5.38 -2.83
CA MET A 68 -21.36 6.50 -2.28
C MET A 68 -20.84 6.19 -0.89
N GLY A 69 -21.66 5.59 -0.01
CA GLY A 69 -21.24 5.15 1.32
C GLY A 69 -20.13 4.10 1.27
N ALA A 70 -20.29 3.09 0.42
CA ALA A 70 -19.27 2.07 0.20
C ALA A 70 -17.95 2.68 -0.32
N GLN A 71 -18.01 3.58 -1.31
CA GLN A 71 -16.83 4.24 -1.86
C GLN A 71 -16.07 5.09 -0.83
N LEU A 72 -16.76 5.75 0.10
CA LEU A 72 -16.13 6.50 1.19
C LEU A 72 -15.32 5.59 2.13
N VAL A 73 -15.83 4.42 2.47
CA VAL A 73 -15.10 3.45 3.30
C VAL A 73 -14.00 2.74 2.51
N LYS A 74 -14.21 2.49 1.23
CA LYS A 74 -13.15 2.03 0.32
C LYS A 74 -11.95 3.00 0.31
N GLU A 75 -12.21 4.31 0.35
CA GLU A 75 -11.15 5.31 0.46
C GLU A 75 -10.38 5.20 1.78
N VAL A 76 -11.07 4.87 2.90
CA VAL A 76 -10.41 4.60 4.20
C VAL A 76 -9.43 3.44 4.09
N ALA A 77 -9.87 2.31 3.51
CA ALA A 77 -9.03 1.13 3.32
C ALA A 77 -7.81 1.46 2.43
N THR A 78 -8.05 2.15 1.29
CA THR A 78 -7.00 2.53 0.34
C THR A 78 -5.97 3.47 0.98
N LYS A 79 -6.41 4.52 1.67
CA LYS A 79 -5.49 5.47 2.34
C LYS A 79 -4.69 4.82 3.46
N THR A 80 -5.27 3.86 4.18
CA THR A 80 -4.56 3.12 5.22
C THR A 80 -3.52 2.21 4.60
N ASN A 81 -3.84 1.54 3.49
CA ASN A 81 -2.89 0.77 2.71
C ASN A 81 -1.73 1.64 2.19
N ASP A 82 -2.02 2.80 1.60
CA ASP A 82 -1.01 3.73 1.09
C ASP A 82 -0.06 4.23 2.19
N ALA A 83 -0.57 4.46 3.41
CA ALA A 83 0.19 5.01 4.53
C ALA A 83 1.02 3.95 5.28
N ALA A 84 0.48 2.75 5.48
CA ALA A 84 1.04 1.74 6.37
C ALA A 84 1.16 0.33 5.75
N GLY A 85 0.52 0.10 4.61
CA GLY A 85 0.53 -1.17 3.88
C GLY A 85 -0.18 -2.33 4.57
N ASP A 86 -0.82 -2.08 5.72
CA ASP A 86 -1.59 -3.05 6.50
C ASP A 86 -2.67 -2.33 7.32
N GLY A 87 -3.52 -3.05 8.06
CA GLY A 87 -4.55 -2.51 8.94
C GLY A 87 -5.81 -2.02 8.22
N THR A 88 -6.01 -2.37 6.97
CA THR A 88 -7.13 -1.93 6.12
C THR A 88 -8.48 -2.43 6.65
N THR A 89 -8.54 -3.65 7.15
CA THR A 89 -9.73 -4.24 7.80
C THR A 89 -10.08 -3.51 9.09
N THR A 90 -9.09 -3.23 9.94
CA THR A 90 -9.27 -2.48 11.19
C THR A 90 -9.77 -1.06 10.93
N ALA A 91 -9.21 -0.37 9.92
CA ALA A 91 -9.62 0.97 9.53
C ALA A 91 -11.08 1.00 9.04
N THR A 92 -11.46 0.03 8.21
CA THR A 92 -12.83 -0.16 7.71
C THR A 92 -13.82 -0.39 8.84
N LEU A 93 -13.48 -1.24 9.80
CA LEU A 93 -14.30 -1.53 10.99
C LEU A 93 -14.45 -0.30 11.88
N LEU A 94 -13.36 0.43 12.15
CA LEU A 94 -13.39 1.67 12.93
C LEU A 94 -14.25 2.75 12.26
N ALA A 95 -14.17 2.89 10.94
CA ALA A 95 -15.01 3.82 10.19
C ALA A 95 -16.51 3.47 10.35
N GLN A 96 -16.88 2.19 10.22
CA GLN A 96 -18.23 1.71 10.45
C GLN A 96 -18.70 2.03 11.87
N ALA A 97 -17.88 1.73 12.88
CA ALA A 97 -18.20 1.96 14.28
C ALA A 97 -18.46 3.44 14.57
N LEU A 98 -17.56 4.31 14.11
CA LEU A 98 -17.68 5.76 14.28
C LEU A 98 -18.93 6.31 13.60
N VAL A 99 -19.24 5.86 12.37
CA VAL A 99 -20.44 6.29 11.65
C VAL A 99 -21.70 5.77 12.34
N ARG A 100 -21.77 4.50 12.73
CA ARG A 100 -22.93 3.92 13.41
C ARG A 100 -23.25 4.64 14.72
N GLU A 101 -22.25 4.86 15.58
CA GLU A 101 -22.44 5.58 16.84
C GLU A 101 -22.72 7.07 16.61
N GLY A 102 -22.06 7.69 15.63
CA GLY A 102 -22.28 9.09 15.28
C GLY A 102 -23.68 9.35 14.75
N MET A 103 -24.20 8.50 13.84
CA MET A 103 -25.53 8.63 13.26
C MET A 103 -26.64 8.56 14.30
N LYS A 104 -26.49 7.69 15.33
CA LYS A 104 -27.45 7.63 16.46
C LYS A 104 -27.59 8.98 17.15
N ASN A 105 -26.47 9.67 17.37
CA ASN A 105 -26.43 10.96 18.05
C ASN A 105 -26.91 12.11 17.14
N VAL A 106 -26.57 12.09 15.85
CA VAL A 106 -27.08 13.07 14.87
C VAL A 106 -28.60 12.96 14.74
N THR A 107 -29.13 11.74 14.64
CA THR A 107 -30.59 11.50 14.61
C THR A 107 -31.27 11.94 15.90
N ALA A 108 -30.59 11.86 17.05
CA ALA A 108 -31.06 12.35 18.33
C ALA A 108 -31.00 13.90 18.47
N GLY A 109 -30.50 14.61 17.45
CA GLY A 109 -30.47 16.07 17.40
C GLY A 109 -29.15 16.73 17.80
N ALA A 110 -28.09 15.97 17.99
CA ALA A 110 -26.76 16.53 18.23
C ALA A 110 -26.23 17.27 16.99
N ASN A 111 -25.52 18.37 17.21
CA ASN A 111 -24.96 19.17 16.12
C ASN A 111 -23.73 18.46 15.51
N PRO A 112 -23.80 18.01 14.23
CA PRO A 112 -22.74 17.23 13.63
C PRO A 112 -21.39 18.00 13.49
N MET A 113 -21.43 19.32 13.36
CA MET A 113 -20.23 20.16 13.29
C MET A 113 -19.51 20.25 14.65
N VAL A 114 -20.25 20.15 15.75
CA VAL A 114 -19.70 20.12 17.11
C VAL A 114 -19.22 18.71 17.47
N LEU A 115 -19.99 17.67 17.09
CA LEU A 115 -19.59 16.27 17.21
C LEU A 115 -18.22 16.04 16.55
N LYS A 116 -18.04 16.55 15.31
CA LYS A 116 -16.78 16.45 14.57
C LYS A 116 -15.59 16.97 15.37
N LYS A 117 -15.73 18.12 16.08
CA LYS A 117 -14.65 18.65 16.93
C LYS A 117 -14.31 17.71 18.09
N GLY A 118 -15.32 17.16 18.73
CA GLY A 118 -15.14 16.18 19.80
C GLY A 118 -14.45 14.90 19.31
N ILE A 119 -14.85 14.38 18.14
CA ILE A 119 -14.21 13.23 17.48
C ILE A 119 -12.74 13.51 17.22
N GLN A 120 -12.42 14.68 16.63
CA GLN A 120 -11.04 15.06 16.29
C GLN A 120 -10.14 15.10 17.54
N LYS A 121 -10.58 15.74 18.62
CA LYS A 121 -9.83 15.79 19.88
C LYS A 121 -9.62 14.41 20.50
N ALA A 122 -10.64 13.58 20.49
CA ALA A 122 -10.58 12.23 21.06
C ALA A 122 -9.64 11.32 20.24
N VAL A 123 -9.66 11.42 18.92
CA VAL A 123 -8.75 10.68 18.03
C VAL A 123 -7.31 11.11 18.26
N GLU A 124 -7.05 12.42 18.33
CA GLU A 124 -5.70 12.93 18.64
C GLU A 124 -5.20 12.41 20.01
N THR A 125 -6.06 12.42 21.03
CA THR A 125 -5.73 11.88 22.35
C THR A 125 -5.46 10.38 22.30
N ALA A 126 -6.28 9.61 21.60
CA ALA A 126 -6.09 8.17 21.45
C ALA A 126 -4.79 7.84 20.69
N VAL A 127 -4.51 8.56 19.60
CA VAL A 127 -3.28 8.40 18.81
C VAL A 127 -2.04 8.70 19.65
N ASN A 128 -2.06 9.80 20.41
CA ASN A 128 -0.96 10.14 21.31
C ASN A 128 -0.74 9.08 22.41
N ALA A 129 -1.82 8.51 22.94
CA ALA A 129 -1.74 7.40 23.89
C ALA A 129 -1.12 6.16 23.24
N VAL A 130 -1.56 5.76 22.03
CA VAL A 130 -0.99 4.63 21.30
C VAL A 130 0.50 4.83 21.04
N ILE A 131 0.91 6.03 20.58
CA ILE A 131 2.33 6.35 20.35
C ILE A 131 3.13 6.28 21.67
N SER A 132 2.56 6.70 22.79
CA SER A 132 3.25 6.66 24.09
C SER A 132 3.53 5.24 24.59
N TYR A 133 2.77 4.25 24.14
CA TYR A 133 2.96 2.83 24.47
C TYR A 133 3.86 2.11 23.47
N SER A 134 4.31 2.78 22.41
CA SER A 134 5.16 2.19 21.38
C SER A 134 6.53 1.79 21.94
N GLN A 135 6.96 0.60 21.54
CA GLN A 135 8.30 0.07 21.84
C GLN A 135 9.07 -0.08 20.52
N LYS A 136 10.37 0.27 20.55
CA LYS A 136 11.23 0.07 19.38
C LYS A 136 11.42 -1.41 19.09
N VAL A 137 11.46 -1.76 17.82
CA VAL A 137 11.81 -3.10 17.36
C VAL A 137 13.28 -3.39 17.69
N ASN A 138 13.55 -4.48 18.37
CA ASN A 138 14.89 -4.90 18.78
C ASN A 138 15.29 -6.23 18.11
N GLY A 139 15.96 -6.11 16.95
CA GLY A 139 16.54 -7.27 16.27
C GLY A 139 15.56 -8.09 15.42
N SER A 140 16.09 -9.19 14.91
CA SER A 140 15.41 -10.07 13.93
C SER A 140 14.20 -10.80 14.51
N ASP A 141 14.20 -11.10 15.81
CA ASP A 141 13.11 -11.82 16.46
C ASP A 141 11.82 -11.01 16.52
N ASP A 142 11.90 -9.70 16.84
CA ASP A 142 10.71 -8.84 16.84
C ASP A 142 10.18 -8.64 15.43
N ILE A 143 11.07 -8.53 14.44
CA ILE A 143 10.71 -8.47 13.02
C ILE A 143 9.95 -9.74 12.61
N ALA A 144 10.46 -10.92 12.98
CA ALA A 144 9.80 -12.18 12.71
C ALA A 144 8.42 -12.28 13.36
N ARG A 145 8.25 -11.76 14.59
CA ARG A 145 6.96 -11.72 15.29
C ARG A 145 5.94 -10.85 14.57
N VAL A 146 6.32 -9.62 14.19
CA VAL A 146 5.44 -8.72 13.42
C VAL A 146 4.99 -9.38 12.12
N ALA A 147 5.95 -9.92 11.37
CA ALA A 147 5.66 -10.58 10.10
C ALA A 147 4.75 -11.81 10.29
N THR A 148 5.00 -12.62 11.33
CA THR A 148 4.19 -13.81 11.65
C THR A 148 2.74 -13.42 12.02
N VAL A 149 2.54 -12.37 12.80
CA VAL A 149 1.20 -11.90 13.17
C VAL A 149 0.43 -11.42 11.94
N SER A 150 1.09 -10.68 11.05
CA SER A 150 0.46 -10.17 9.83
C SER A 150 0.14 -11.27 8.81
N CYS A 151 1.08 -12.19 8.53
CA CYS A 151 0.83 -13.24 7.54
C CYS A 151 0.20 -14.53 8.10
N GLY A 152 0.15 -14.70 9.44
CA GLY A 152 -0.39 -15.92 10.07
C GLY A 152 0.49 -17.17 9.87
N ASP A 153 1.76 -17.03 9.48
CA ASP A 153 2.69 -18.12 9.17
C ASP A 153 4.09 -17.83 9.73
N GLU A 154 4.54 -18.67 10.67
CA GLU A 154 5.83 -18.51 11.34
C GLU A 154 7.02 -18.73 10.39
N VAL A 155 6.88 -19.63 9.40
CA VAL A 155 7.95 -19.89 8.41
C VAL A 155 8.14 -18.66 7.53
N ILE A 156 7.06 -18.05 7.07
CA ILE A 156 7.10 -16.82 6.29
C ILE A 156 7.65 -15.66 7.13
N GLY A 157 7.22 -15.56 8.39
CA GLY A 157 7.74 -14.53 9.30
C GLY A 157 9.25 -14.58 9.46
N LYS A 158 9.82 -15.77 9.61
CA LYS A 158 11.28 -15.99 9.68
C LYS A 158 11.98 -15.63 8.36
N LEU A 159 11.40 -16.02 7.22
CA LEU A 159 11.95 -15.69 5.90
C LEU A 159 12.01 -14.17 5.66
N ILE A 160 10.99 -13.43 6.10
CA ILE A 160 10.97 -11.96 6.01
C ILE A 160 12.06 -11.36 6.90
N ALA A 161 12.21 -11.84 8.15
CA ALA A 161 13.24 -11.37 9.06
C ALA A 161 14.65 -11.64 8.51
N GLU A 162 14.90 -12.83 7.97
CA GLU A 162 16.17 -13.16 7.30
C GLU A 162 16.42 -12.27 6.06
N ALA A 163 15.37 -11.96 5.29
CA ALA A 163 15.48 -11.07 4.14
C ALA A 163 15.89 -9.67 4.59
N MET A 164 15.28 -9.13 5.65
CA MET A 164 15.60 -7.82 6.21
C MET A 164 17.01 -7.77 6.82
N GLU A 165 17.48 -8.84 7.40
CA GLU A 165 18.84 -8.93 7.95
C GLU A 165 19.92 -8.98 6.85
N LYS A 166 19.62 -9.66 5.72
CA LYS A 166 20.55 -9.78 4.58
C LYS A 166 20.71 -8.50 3.79
N VAL A 167 19.66 -7.67 3.73
CA VAL A 167 19.72 -6.34 3.14
C VAL A 167 19.87 -5.31 4.27
N SER A 168 20.65 -4.26 4.06
CA SER A 168 20.79 -3.18 5.06
C SER A 168 19.43 -2.56 5.43
N ALA A 169 19.40 -1.72 6.47
CA ALA A 169 18.17 -1.05 6.92
C ALA A 169 17.42 -0.30 5.79
N ASP A 170 18.16 0.19 4.79
CA ASP A 170 17.64 0.82 3.57
C ASP A 170 17.46 -0.17 2.41
N GLY A 171 17.67 -1.45 2.65
CA GLY A 171 17.60 -2.50 1.62
C GLY A 171 16.18 -2.76 1.13
N VAL A 172 16.10 -3.17 -0.12
CA VAL A 172 14.83 -3.42 -0.79
C VAL A 172 14.49 -4.90 -0.74
N ILE A 173 13.24 -5.21 -0.37
CA ILE A 173 12.70 -6.55 -0.44
C ILE A 173 11.55 -6.54 -1.45
N THR A 174 11.60 -7.47 -2.41
CA THR A 174 10.58 -7.65 -3.44
C THR A 174 10.02 -9.07 -3.43
N LEU A 175 8.85 -9.24 -4.02
CA LEU A 175 8.21 -10.54 -4.18
C LEU A 175 8.17 -10.93 -5.64
N GLU A 176 8.56 -12.16 -5.91
CA GLU A 176 8.42 -12.78 -7.22
C GLU A 176 7.80 -14.17 -7.09
N GLU A 177 7.23 -14.67 -8.17
CA GLU A 177 6.69 -16.03 -8.20
C GLU A 177 7.82 -17.04 -8.34
N SER A 178 7.81 -18.08 -7.50
CA SER A 178 8.72 -19.20 -7.61
C SER A 178 8.28 -20.11 -8.76
N LYS A 179 9.25 -20.72 -9.44
CA LYS A 179 8.99 -21.80 -10.39
C LYS A 179 8.73 -23.16 -9.73
N THR A 180 8.89 -23.20 -8.40
CA THR A 180 8.71 -24.40 -7.56
C THR A 180 7.62 -24.14 -6.53
N ALA A 181 7.15 -25.19 -5.84
CA ALA A 181 6.18 -25.04 -4.75
C ALA A 181 6.80 -24.45 -3.47
N GLU A 182 8.13 -24.31 -3.40
CA GLU A 182 8.83 -23.81 -2.22
C GLU A 182 8.93 -22.27 -2.22
N THR A 183 8.77 -21.68 -1.03
CA THR A 183 9.02 -20.26 -0.79
C THR A 183 10.40 -20.10 -0.18
N TYR A 184 11.24 -19.25 -0.77
CA TYR A 184 12.61 -19.00 -0.31
C TYR A 184 13.07 -17.59 -0.62
N THR A 185 14.16 -17.15 0.02
CA THR A 185 14.73 -15.82 -0.17
C THR A 185 16.10 -15.93 -0.85
N GLU A 186 16.30 -15.12 -1.89
CA GLU A 186 17.61 -14.89 -2.52
C GLU A 186 17.96 -13.40 -2.50
N VAL A 187 19.26 -13.10 -2.47
CA VAL A 187 19.75 -11.73 -2.61
C VAL A 187 20.41 -11.60 -3.98
N VAL A 188 19.97 -10.61 -4.73
CA VAL A 188 20.46 -10.32 -6.09
C VAL A 188 21.01 -8.91 -6.17
N GLU A 189 21.89 -8.68 -7.15
CA GLU A 189 22.36 -7.33 -7.47
C GLU A 189 21.18 -6.47 -7.89
N GLY A 190 21.03 -5.30 -7.28
CA GLY A 190 19.90 -4.42 -7.57
C GLY A 190 19.94 -3.14 -6.75
N MET A 191 19.08 -2.20 -7.09
CA MET A 191 18.93 -0.95 -6.34
C MET A 191 17.55 -0.33 -6.50
N GLN A 192 17.17 0.50 -5.53
CA GLN A 192 15.99 1.36 -5.61
C GLN A 192 16.41 2.84 -5.67
N PHE A 193 15.64 3.64 -6.41
CA PHE A 193 15.74 5.09 -6.37
C PHE A 193 14.35 5.77 -6.39
N ASP A 194 14.29 6.97 -5.82
CA ASP A 194 13.04 7.70 -5.54
C ASP A 194 12.58 8.50 -6.78
N ARG A 195 12.22 7.80 -7.84
CA ARG A 195 11.58 8.32 -9.04
C ARG A 195 10.64 7.25 -9.58
N GLY A 196 9.39 7.61 -9.79
CA GLY A 196 8.40 6.73 -10.39
C GLY A 196 8.15 7.04 -11.87
N TYR A 197 7.13 6.40 -12.42
CA TYR A 197 6.73 6.60 -13.82
C TYR A 197 6.30 8.05 -14.09
N ILE A 198 6.64 8.54 -15.29
CA ILE A 198 6.27 9.91 -15.71
C ILE A 198 4.75 10.02 -15.93
N SER A 199 4.09 8.94 -16.31
CA SER A 199 2.65 8.93 -16.57
C SER A 199 1.99 7.65 -16.03
N PRO A 200 0.82 7.75 -15.37
CA PRO A 200 0.04 6.59 -14.94
C PRO A 200 -0.36 5.63 -16.07
N TYR A 201 -0.42 6.12 -17.30
CA TYR A 201 -0.71 5.28 -18.48
C TYR A 201 0.43 4.32 -18.84
N MET A 202 1.57 4.41 -18.17
CA MET A 202 2.71 3.49 -18.35
C MET A 202 2.64 2.25 -17.48
N VAL A 203 1.68 2.15 -16.54
CA VAL A 203 1.52 0.97 -15.69
C VAL A 203 1.16 -0.28 -16.48
N THR A 204 1.64 -1.44 -16.04
CA THR A 204 1.28 -2.74 -16.60
C THR A 204 0.25 -3.47 -15.74
N ASP A 205 0.22 -3.13 -14.44
CA ASP A 205 -0.77 -3.58 -13.47
C ASP A 205 -1.56 -2.36 -12.97
N THR A 206 -2.81 -2.27 -13.40
CA THR A 206 -3.70 -1.14 -13.06
C THR A 206 -4.25 -1.23 -11.64
N ASP A 207 -4.32 -2.43 -11.07
CA ASP A 207 -4.86 -2.64 -9.72
C ASP A 207 -3.86 -2.17 -8.66
N LYS A 208 -2.59 -2.44 -8.89
CA LYS A 208 -1.47 -2.00 -8.03
C LYS A 208 -0.87 -0.66 -8.45
N MET A 209 -1.29 -0.10 -9.59
CA MET A 209 -0.71 1.11 -10.18
C MET A 209 0.82 1.02 -10.31
N GLU A 210 1.32 -0.11 -10.78
CA GLU A 210 2.74 -0.36 -10.99
C GLU A 210 3.03 -0.90 -12.41
N ALA A 211 4.27 -0.69 -12.86
CA ALA A 211 4.76 -1.28 -14.10
C ALA A 211 5.84 -2.31 -13.78
N VAL A 212 5.67 -3.54 -14.28
CA VAL A 212 6.63 -4.63 -14.13
C VAL A 212 7.18 -5.01 -15.51
N LEU A 213 8.47 -4.86 -15.67
CA LEU A 213 9.20 -5.16 -16.89
C LEU A 213 10.17 -6.32 -16.64
N ASP A 214 9.80 -7.52 -17.08
CA ASP A 214 10.73 -8.67 -17.04
C ASP A 214 11.70 -8.63 -18.21
N ASP A 215 12.93 -9.03 -17.98
CA ASP A 215 14.04 -9.05 -18.96
C ASP A 215 14.18 -7.69 -19.67
N ALA A 216 14.26 -6.65 -18.85
CA ALA A 216 14.21 -5.27 -19.31
C ALA A 216 15.55 -4.78 -19.86
N LEU A 217 15.48 -4.00 -20.92
CA LEU A 217 16.57 -3.12 -21.39
C LEU A 217 16.44 -1.74 -20.73
N LEU A 218 17.56 -1.09 -20.44
CA LEU A 218 17.59 0.22 -19.79
C LEU A 218 18.35 1.22 -20.68
N LEU A 219 17.66 2.25 -21.14
CA LEU A 219 18.29 3.43 -21.72
C LEU A 219 18.54 4.45 -20.61
N ILE A 220 19.81 4.79 -20.38
CA ILE A 220 20.24 5.65 -19.29
C ILE A 220 20.86 6.91 -19.89
N THR A 221 20.28 8.08 -19.62
CA THR A 221 20.77 9.35 -20.17
C THR A 221 20.56 10.50 -19.18
N ASP A 222 21.48 11.45 -19.20
CA ASP A 222 21.35 12.74 -18.51
C ASP A 222 20.66 13.81 -19.36
N LYS A 223 20.29 13.47 -20.61
CA LYS A 223 19.62 14.36 -21.55
C LYS A 223 18.10 14.35 -21.33
N LYS A 224 17.48 15.44 -21.75
CA LYS A 224 16.03 15.56 -21.89
C LYS A 224 15.61 15.03 -23.26
N ILE A 225 14.54 14.23 -23.31
CA ILE A 225 14.00 13.67 -24.55
C ILE A 225 12.67 14.36 -24.87
N SER A 226 12.66 15.26 -25.84
CA SER A 226 11.46 15.97 -26.28
C SER A 226 11.01 15.54 -27.68
N ASN A 227 11.96 15.12 -28.52
CA ASN A 227 11.75 14.69 -29.89
C ASN A 227 11.97 13.17 -30.02
N ILE A 228 10.95 12.45 -30.47
CA ILE A 228 11.01 10.99 -30.66
C ILE A 228 12.06 10.56 -31.68
N GLN A 229 12.39 11.41 -32.67
CA GLN A 229 13.36 11.10 -33.72
C GLN A 229 14.77 10.83 -33.16
N GLU A 230 15.09 11.37 -31.99
CA GLU A 230 16.41 11.17 -31.36
C GLU A 230 16.60 9.71 -30.88
N ILE A 231 15.53 8.99 -30.57
CA ILE A 231 15.59 7.61 -30.09
C ILE A 231 14.90 6.62 -31.03
N LEU A 232 14.33 7.08 -32.15
CA LEU A 232 13.54 6.25 -33.05
C LEU A 232 14.31 5.04 -33.61
N PRO A 233 15.58 5.19 -34.10
CA PRO A 233 16.34 4.06 -34.60
C PRO A 233 16.59 2.96 -33.55
N LEU A 234 16.77 3.36 -32.29
CA LEU A 234 16.93 2.46 -31.17
C LEU A 234 15.59 1.74 -30.84
N LEU A 235 14.49 2.51 -30.81
CA LEU A 235 13.16 1.94 -30.53
C LEU A 235 12.74 0.89 -31.56
N GLU A 236 13.05 1.11 -32.86
CA GLU A 236 12.77 0.14 -33.92
C GLU A 236 13.50 -1.19 -33.68
N GLN A 237 14.76 -1.15 -33.28
CA GLN A 237 15.53 -2.35 -32.94
C GLN A 237 14.96 -3.07 -31.72
N ILE A 238 14.55 -2.32 -30.68
CA ILE A 238 13.97 -2.89 -29.46
C ILE A 238 12.61 -3.56 -29.77
N VAL A 239 11.75 -2.92 -30.56
CA VAL A 239 10.47 -3.48 -30.99
C VAL A 239 10.69 -4.77 -31.78
N GLN A 240 11.65 -4.81 -32.71
CA GLN A 240 11.98 -6.02 -33.46
C GLN A 240 12.50 -7.15 -32.57
N SER A 241 13.19 -6.82 -31.48
CA SER A 241 13.68 -7.82 -30.50
C SER A 241 12.61 -8.33 -29.53
N GLY A 242 11.43 -7.69 -29.48
CA GLY A 242 10.36 -8.02 -28.52
C GLY A 242 10.68 -7.73 -27.06
N LYS A 243 11.73 -6.98 -26.79
CA LYS A 243 12.18 -6.64 -25.42
C LYS A 243 11.38 -5.47 -24.85
N LYS A 244 11.30 -5.43 -23.52
CA LYS A 244 10.70 -4.31 -22.77
C LYS A 244 11.78 -3.25 -22.49
N LEU A 245 11.41 -1.97 -22.44
CA LEU A 245 12.34 -0.86 -22.24
C LEU A 245 11.98 -0.02 -21.01
N LEU A 246 12.96 0.21 -20.14
CA LEU A 246 12.96 1.31 -19.19
C LEU A 246 13.78 2.46 -19.75
N ILE A 247 13.24 3.67 -19.76
CA ILE A 247 13.96 4.89 -20.13
C ILE A 247 14.19 5.71 -18.86
N ILE A 248 15.45 5.96 -18.52
CA ILE A 248 15.86 6.84 -17.42
C ILE A 248 16.50 8.07 -18.05
N ALA A 249 15.80 9.21 -18.01
CA ALA A 249 16.25 10.45 -18.64
C ALA A 249 16.07 11.65 -17.69
N GLU A 250 16.71 12.78 -17.96
CA GLU A 250 16.46 13.99 -17.18
C GLU A 250 14.98 14.34 -17.15
N ASP A 251 14.34 14.35 -18.31
CA ASP A 251 12.89 14.45 -18.49
C ASP A 251 12.49 13.86 -19.84
N ILE A 252 11.22 13.46 -19.96
CA ILE A 252 10.63 13.04 -21.23
C ILE A 252 9.29 13.76 -21.37
N GLU A 253 9.17 14.56 -22.42
CA GLU A 253 8.00 15.42 -22.60
C GLU A 253 7.60 15.58 -24.07
N GLY A 254 6.52 16.31 -24.30
CA GLY A 254 6.08 16.71 -25.63
C GLY A 254 5.72 15.54 -26.54
N GLU A 255 6.22 15.60 -27.77
CA GLU A 255 5.97 14.59 -28.81
C GLU A 255 6.53 13.22 -28.43
N ALA A 256 7.72 13.15 -27.81
CA ALA A 256 8.33 11.91 -27.41
C ALA A 256 7.46 11.14 -26.42
N LEU A 257 6.99 11.80 -25.35
CA LEU A 257 6.12 11.19 -24.35
C LEU A 257 4.80 10.70 -24.97
N THR A 258 4.17 11.53 -25.79
CA THR A 258 2.90 11.20 -26.45
C THR A 258 3.04 9.98 -27.34
N THR A 259 4.12 9.91 -28.13
CA THR A 259 4.38 8.80 -29.04
C THR A 259 4.65 7.50 -28.29
N LEU A 260 5.43 7.52 -27.20
CA LEU A 260 5.68 6.36 -26.34
C LEU A 260 4.38 5.84 -25.72
N LEU A 261 3.54 6.73 -25.17
CA LEU A 261 2.24 6.37 -24.60
C LEU A 261 1.29 5.75 -25.61
N LEU A 262 1.18 6.33 -26.81
CA LEU A 262 0.31 5.81 -27.87
C LEU A 262 0.73 4.40 -28.31
N ASN A 263 2.01 4.15 -28.48
CA ASN A 263 2.53 2.84 -28.87
C ASN A 263 2.32 1.80 -27.76
N LYS A 264 2.52 2.18 -26.50
CA LYS A 264 2.24 1.32 -25.35
C LYS A 264 0.76 0.97 -25.25
N LEU A 265 -0.14 1.95 -25.41
CA LEU A 265 -1.60 1.73 -25.37
C LEU A 265 -2.10 0.85 -26.53
N ARG A 266 -1.45 0.93 -27.68
CA ARG A 266 -1.72 0.06 -28.85
C ARG A 266 -1.15 -1.36 -28.67
N GLY A 267 -0.39 -1.62 -27.62
CA GLY A 267 0.25 -2.92 -27.39
C GLY A 267 1.42 -3.23 -28.35
N THR A 268 1.89 -2.23 -29.12
CA THR A 268 2.98 -2.42 -30.07
C THR A 268 4.31 -2.58 -29.36
N PHE A 269 4.47 -1.91 -28.20
CA PHE A 269 5.73 -1.82 -27.50
C PHE A 269 5.50 -1.53 -26.01
N THR A 270 6.16 -2.29 -25.15
CA THR A 270 6.10 -2.08 -23.69
C THR A 270 7.28 -1.25 -23.25
N CYS A 271 7.01 -0.01 -22.87
CA CYS A 271 8.02 0.88 -22.30
C CYS A 271 7.50 1.63 -21.08
N VAL A 272 8.42 1.97 -20.21
CA VAL A 272 8.20 2.85 -19.06
C VAL A 272 9.27 3.91 -19.05
N ALA A 273 8.89 5.14 -18.75
CA ALA A 273 9.80 6.27 -18.65
C ALA A 273 9.77 6.82 -17.22
N VAL A 274 10.96 7.07 -16.68
CA VAL A 274 11.18 7.63 -15.35
C VAL A 274 12.18 8.78 -15.43
N LYS A 275 12.04 9.74 -14.50
CA LYS A 275 13.04 10.80 -14.38
C LYS A 275 14.31 10.29 -13.70
N ALA A 276 15.44 10.75 -14.14
CA ALA A 276 16.73 10.44 -13.53
C ALA A 276 16.77 10.92 -12.06
N PRO A 277 17.28 10.09 -11.13
CA PRO A 277 17.38 10.46 -9.73
C PRO A 277 18.43 11.55 -9.50
N GLY A 278 18.22 12.40 -8.49
CA GLY A 278 19.12 13.47 -8.12
C GLY A 278 19.08 14.69 -9.05
N PHE A 279 19.99 15.65 -8.81
CA PHE A 279 20.14 16.90 -9.56
C PHE A 279 21.62 17.22 -9.77
N GLY A 280 21.96 17.92 -10.86
CA GLY A 280 23.33 18.35 -11.16
C GLY A 280 24.32 17.18 -11.20
N ASP A 281 25.50 17.35 -10.59
CA ASP A 281 26.55 16.32 -10.59
C ASP A 281 26.15 15.05 -9.87
N ARG A 282 25.29 15.14 -8.85
CA ARG A 282 24.73 13.94 -8.17
C ARG A 282 23.91 13.08 -9.12
N ARG A 283 23.13 13.68 -10.01
CA ARG A 283 22.38 12.94 -11.04
C ARG A 283 23.33 12.13 -11.92
N LYS A 284 24.42 12.74 -12.39
CA LYS A 284 25.42 12.07 -13.22
C LYS A 284 26.04 10.87 -12.51
N GLU A 285 26.36 11.05 -11.22
CA GLU A 285 26.94 9.98 -10.42
C GLU A 285 25.95 8.83 -10.15
N MET A 286 24.68 9.14 -9.89
CA MET A 286 23.65 8.11 -9.73
C MET A 286 23.36 7.37 -11.05
N LEU A 287 23.34 8.06 -12.18
CA LEU A 287 23.20 7.43 -13.50
C LEU A 287 24.37 6.48 -13.79
N ARG A 288 25.60 6.86 -13.40
CA ARG A 288 26.77 5.96 -13.50
C ARG A 288 26.63 4.73 -12.62
N ASP A 289 26.14 4.90 -11.39
CA ASP A 289 25.89 3.77 -10.48
C ASP A 289 24.88 2.78 -11.10
N ILE A 290 23.78 3.30 -11.69
CA ILE A 290 22.78 2.50 -12.39
C ILE A 290 23.39 1.81 -13.63
N ALA A 291 24.21 2.50 -14.41
CA ALA A 291 24.86 1.96 -15.60
C ALA A 291 25.80 0.80 -15.23
N ILE A 292 26.64 0.98 -14.20
CA ILE A 292 27.54 -0.07 -13.70
C ILE A 292 26.75 -1.28 -13.20
N LEU A 293 25.67 -1.03 -12.43
CA LEU A 293 24.81 -2.09 -11.92
C LEU A 293 24.15 -2.93 -13.03
N THR A 294 23.78 -2.29 -14.13
CA THR A 294 23.02 -2.93 -15.21
C THR A 294 23.88 -3.33 -16.41
N GLY A 295 25.18 -3.03 -16.35
CA GLY A 295 26.13 -3.32 -17.45
C GLY A 295 25.90 -2.49 -18.70
N GLY A 296 25.30 -1.29 -18.55
CA GLY A 296 25.09 -0.34 -19.65
C GLY A 296 26.01 0.85 -19.60
N GLU A 297 25.77 1.81 -20.48
CA GLU A 297 26.47 3.08 -20.56
C GLU A 297 25.52 4.27 -20.35
N VAL A 298 26.03 5.35 -19.75
CA VAL A 298 25.28 6.62 -19.66
C VAL A 298 25.44 7.36 -20.95
N ILE A 299 24.36 7.60 -21.67
CA ILE A 299 24.37 8.40 -22.90
C ILE A 299 24.36 9.88 -22.51
N SER A 300 25.54 10.49 -22.55
CA SER A 300 25.76 11.86 -22.12
C SER A 300 26.64 12.61 -23.12
N SER A 301 26.34 13.90 -23.30
CA SER A 301 27.19 14.80 -24.15
C SER A 301 28.57 14.97 -23.55
N ASP A 302 28.74 14.92 -22.26
CA ASP A 302 30.04 14.99 -21.58
C ASP A 302 30.97 13.83 -21.97
N LEU A 303 30.36 12.68 -22.34
CA LEU A 303 31.08 11.51 -22.83
C LEU A 303 31.13 11.43 -24.34
N GLY A 304 30.64 12.46 -25.06
CA GLY A 304 30.58 12.49 -26.51
C GLY A 304 29.55 11.55 -27.13
N LEU A 305 28.59 11.07 -26.34
CA LEU A 305 27.54 10.14 -26.78
C LEU A 305 26.24 10.88 -27.10
N GLU A 306 25.66 10.57 -28.27
CA GLU A 306 24.38 11.15 -28.70
C GLU A 306 23.27 10.09 -28.71
N LEU A 307 22.05 10.50 -28.37
CA LEU A 307 20.87 9.60 -28.34
C LEU A 307 20.59 8.93 -29.69
N LYS A 308 20.78 9.68 -30.79
CA LYS A 308 20.57 9.20 -32.17
C LYS A 308 21.52 8.08 -32.60
N ASP A 309 22.72 8.04 -31.99
CA ASP A 309 23.78 7.09 -32.32
C ASP A 309 23.84 5.92 -31.32
N THR A 310 22.87 5.87 -30.37
CA THR A 310 22.81 4.83 -29.32
C THR A 310 22.47 3.48 -29.94
N THR A 311 23.19 2.45 -29.52
CA THR A 311 23.01 1.07 -29.97
C THR A 311 22.51 0.16 -28.85
N MET A 312 21.97 -1.01 -29.21
CA MET A 312 21.53 -2.03 -28.24
C MET A 312 22.63 -2.51 -27.29
N ALA A 313 23.90 -2.41 -27.67
CA ALA A 313 25.04 -2.83 -26.85
C ALA A 313 25.30 -1.89 -25.66
N GLN A 314 24.88 -0.64 -25.76
CA GLN A 314 25.07 0.39 -24.73
C GLN A 314 23.94 0.40 -23.71
N LEU A 315 22.87 -0.36 -23.97
CA LEU A 315 21.74 -0.48 -23.04
C LEU A 315 22.10 -1.35 -21.83
N GLY A 316 21.73 -0.87 -20.66
CA GLY A 316 21.72 -1.71 -19.46
C GLY A 316 20.71 -2.83 -19.56
N ARG A 317 20.87 -3.87 -18.72
CA ARG A 317 19.95 -5.01 -18.63
C ARG A 317 19.66 -5.35 -17.18
N ALA A 318 18.42 -5.77 -16.93
CA ALA A 318 18.01 -6.27 -15.63
C ALA A 318 17.02 -7.44 -15.80
N SER A 319 17.03 -8.39 -14.87
CA SER A 319 16.09 -9.49 -14.88
C SER A 319 14.65 -9.00 -14.71
N GLN A 320 14.44 -7.99 -13.86
CA GLN A 320 13.16 -7.33 -13.70
C GLN A 320 13.36 -5.87 -13.30
N VAL A 321 12.44 -5.01 -13.75
CA VAL A 321 12.31 -3.64 -13.25
C VAL A 321 10.88 -3.42 -12.79
N LYS A 322 10.72 -2.91 -11.58
CA LYS A 322 9.43 -2.55 -10.99
C LYS A 322 9.37 -1.04 -10.80
N VAL A 323 8.40 -0.39 -11.44
CA VAL A 323 8.20 1.07 -11.36
C VAL A 323 6.87 1.38 -10.73
N GLN A 324 6.91 2.09 -9.62
CA GLN A 324 5.75 2.57 -8.87
C GLN A 324 5.56 4.08 -9.10
N LYS A 325 4.59 4.67 -8.44
CA LYS A 325 4.30 6.10 -8.56
C LYS A 325 5.49 7.00 -8.16
N GLU A 326 6.27 6.59 -7.17
CA GLU A 326 7.34 7.40 -6.59
C GLU A 326 8.71 6.72 -6.63
N ASN A 327 8.75 5.41 -6.87
CA ASN A 327 9.97 4.60 -6.78
C ASN A 327 10.17 3.73 -8.01
N THR A 328 11.45 3.48 -8.33
CA THR A 328 11.88 2.48 -9.32
C THR A 328 12.85 1.51 -8.67
N ILE A 329 12.60 0.21 -8.83
CA ILE A 329 13.42 -0.89 -8.31
C ILE A 329 13.99 -1.67 -9.50
N ILE A 330 15.30 -1.78 -9.56
CA ILE A 330 16.03 -2.61 -10.53
C ILE A 330 16.48 -3.87 -9.82
N ILE A 331 16.13 -5.02 -10.37
CA ILE A 331 16.37 -6.35 -9.79
C ILE A 331 17.20 -7.18 -10.77
N GLY A 332 18.27 -7.80 -10.29
CA GLY A 332 19.12 -8.64 -11.13
C GLY A 332 19.79 -7.87 -12.25
N GLY A 333 20.48 -6.79 -11.93
CA GLY A 333 21.30 -6.05 -12.90
C GLY A 333 22.39 -6.92 -13.50
N ALA A 334 22.63 -6.77 -14.81
CA ALA A 334 23.61 -7.59 -15.56
C ALA A 334 25.06 -7.04 -15.49
N GLY A 335 25.32 -6.06 -14.60
CA GLY A 335 26.67 -5.53 -14.38
C GLY A 335 27.63 -6.57 -13.79
N SER A 336 28.92 -6.44 -14.06
CA SER A 336 29.90 -7.36 -13.47
C SER A 336 30.10 -7.07 -11.99
N LYS A 337 30.22 -8.12 -11.18
CA LYS A 337 30.46 -8.00 -9.73
C LYS A 337 31.73 -7.22 -9.42
N GLU A 338 32.74 -7.36 -10.27
CA GLU A 338 34.02 -6.67 -10.16
C GLU A 338 33.82 -5.15 -10.32
N ALA A 339 33.10 -4.72 -11.36
CA ALA A 339 32.83 -3.30 -11.60
C ALA A 339 31.97 -2.67 -10.48
N ILE A 340 31.01 -3.41 -9.95
CA ILE A 340 30.20 -2.99 -8.80
C ILE A 340 31.08 -2.85 -7.55
N ALA A 341 31.95 -3.83 -7.28
CA ALA A 341 32.86 -3.81 -6.12
C ALA A 341 33.85 -2.64 -6.22
N GLU A 342 34.41 -2.37 -7.40
CA GLU A 342 35.29 -1.22 -7.63
C GLU A 342 34.55 0.10 -7.38
N ARG A 343 33.29 0.20 -7.85
CA ARG A 343 32.47 1.40 -7.62
C ARG A 343 32.16 1.62 -6.14
N VAL A 344 31.82 0.56 -5.42
CA VAL A 344 31.63 0.58 -3.96
C VAL A 344 32.91 1.04 -3.25
N ALA A 345 34.08 0.56 -3.65
CA ALA A 345 35.36 0.99 -3.09
C ALA A 345 35.65 2.48 -3.36
N GLN A 346 35.32 2.97 -4.56
CA GLN A 346 35.44 4.40 -4.90
C GLN A 346 34.55 5.27 -4.01
N ILE A 347 33.28 4.89 -3.81
CA ILE A 347 32.35 5.64 -2.95
C ILE A 347 32.84 5.63 -1.49
N ARG A 348 33.33 4.49 -0.98
CA ARG A 348 33.93 4.42 0.37
C ARG A 348 35.14 5.34 0.51
N SER A 349 35.99 5.43 -0.49
CA SER A 349 37.11 6.37 -0.50
C SER A 349 36.66 7.83 -0.52
N GLN A 350 35.60 8.15 -1.25
CA GLN A 350 35.01 9.50 -1.25
C GLN A 350 34.44 9.86 0.14
N ILE A 351 33.76 8.92 0.82
CA ILE A 351 33.27 9.09 2.20
C ILE A 351 34.44 9.40 3.14
N ALA A 352 35.52 8.62 3.08
CA ALA A 352 36.68 8.80 3.94
C ALA A 352 37.41 10.15 3.75
N ASN A 353 37.33 10.73 2.57
CA ASN A 353 37.96 12.01 2.21
C ASN A 353 36.98 13.21 2.26
N SER A 354 35.71 12.99 2.51
CA SER A 354 34.69 14.05 2.60
C SER A 354 34.87 14.85 3.88
N THR A 355 34.83 16.17 3.77
CA THR A 355 34.87 17.11 4.92
C THR A 355 33.50 17.72 5.23
N SER A 356 32.51 17.50 4.34
CA SER A 356 31.14 17.99 4.49
C SER A 356 30.27 16.88 5.06
N GLU A 357 29.62 17.12 6.18
CA GLU A 357 28.69 16.19 6.82
C GLU A 357 27.53 15.82 5.90
N PHE A 358 26.98 16.81 5.19
CA PHE A 358 25.92 16.61 4.21
C PHE A 358 26.37 15.77 2.99
N ASP A 359 27.56 15.98 2.47
CA ASP A 359 28.08 15.18 1.35
C ASP A 359 28.39 13.76 1.81
N THR A 360 28.89 13.59 3.02
CA THR A 360 29.13 12.28 3.64
C THR A 360 27.83 11.49 3.75
N GLU A 361 26.75 12.12 4.25
CA GLU A 361 25.43 11.49 4.35
C GLU A 361 24.93 11.03 2.97
N LYS A 362 25.05 11.88 1.95
CA LYS A 362 24.59 11.52 0.58
C LYS A 362 25.46 10.46 -0.09
N LEU A 363 26.74 10.40 0.22
CA LEU A 363 27.61 9.31 -0.23
C LEU A 363 27.29 7.99 0.48
N GLN A 364 26.96 8.05 1.77
CA GLN A 364 26.49 6.87 2.52
C GLN A 364 25.18 6.33 1.98
N GLU A 365 24.21 7.20 1.66
CA GLU A 365 22.96 6.81 1.00
C GLU A 365 23.22 6.10 -0.34
N ARG A 366 24.09 6.64 -1.19
CA ARG A 366 24.48 6.00 -2.45
C ARG A 366 25.15 4.65 -2.23
N LEU A 367 26.05 4.57 -1.26
CA LEU A 367 26.74 3.33 -0.91
C LEU A 367 25.72 2.26 -0.47
N ALA A 368 24.79 2.62 0.39
CA ALA A 368 23.75 1.70 0.85
C ALA A 368 22.88 1.18 -0.30
N LYS A 369 22.47 2.06 -1.23
CA LYS A 369 21.69 1.68 -2.42
C LYS A 369 22.44 0.74 -3.38
N LEU A 370 23.74 0.93 -3.56
CA LEU A 370 24.54 0.12 -4.49
C LEU A 370 25.04 -1.18 -3.87
N ALA A 371 25.43 -1.15 -2.58
CA ALA A 371 26.02 -2.30 -1.88
C ALA A 371 25.00 -3.21 -1.20
N GLY A 372 23.78 -2.71 -0.95
CA GLY A 372 22.75 -3.44 -0.19
C GLY A 372 22.09 -4.57 -0.99
N GLY A 373 22.10 -4.51 -2.30
CA GLY A 373 21.37 -5.46 -3.15
C GLY A 373 19.84 -5.38 -2.97
N VAL A 374 19.16 -6.35 -3.54
CA VAL A 374 17.71 -6.54 -3.39
C VAL A 374 17.45 -7.96 -2.90
N ALA A 375 16.75 -8.11 -1.76
CA ALA A 375 16.26 -9.41 -1.35
C ALA A 375 14.98 -9.73 -2.13
N VAL A 376 14.96 -10.88 -2.78
CA VAL A 376 13.81 -11.36 -3.53
C VAL A 376 13.23 -12.56 -2.81
N ILE A 377 12.00 -12.43 -2.30
CA ILE A 377 11.26 -13.55 -1.75
C ILE A 377 10.51 -14.22 -2.90
N LYS A 378 10.96 -15.42 -3.28
CA LYS A 378 10.32 -16.28 -4.28
C LYS A 378 9.18 -17.02 -3.63
N VAL A 379 7.94 -16.67 -3.99
CA VAL A 379 6.73 -17.26 -3.40
C VAL A 379 6.34 -18.49 -4.19
N GLY A 380 6.30 -19.64 -3.52
CA GLY A 380 5.92 -20.93 -4.09
C GLY A 380 4.58 -21.44 -3.55
N ALA A 381 3.76 -22.04 -4.41
CA ALA A 381 2.51 -22.70 -4.05
C ALA A 381 2.16 -23.80 -5.07
N ALA A 382 1.23 -24.70 -4.69
CA ALA A 382 0.78 -25.77 -5.56
C ALA A 382 -0.19 -25.31 -6.66
N THR A 383 -0.94 -24.24 -6.41
CA THR A 383 -1.94 -23.69 -7.33
C THR A 383 -1.77 -22.19 -7.50
N GLU A 384 -2.25 -21.65 -8.63
CA GLU A 384 -2.22 -20.20 -8.91
C GLU A 384 -3.06 -19.39 -7.88
N ILE A 385 -4.17 -19.96 -7.41
CA ILE A 385 -5.04 -19.31 -6.42
C ILE A 385 -4.29 -19.18 -5.09
N GLU A 386 -3.67 -20.27 -4.61
CA GLU A 386 -2.86 -20.28 -3.40
C GLU A 386 -1.64 -19.34 -3.52
N MET A 387 -1.01 -19.32 -4.70
CA MET A 387 0.12 -18.43 -4.98
C MET A 387 -0.26 -16.95 -4.81
N LYS A 388 -1.38 -16.54 -5.41
CA LYS A 388 -1.87 -15.17 -5.33
C LYS A 388 -2.22 -14.77 -3.89
N GLU A 389 -2.93 -15.64 -3.18
CA GLU A 389 -3.29 -15.40 -1.78
C GLU A 389 -2.05 -15.27 -0.89
N LYS A 390 -1.10 -16.21 -1.02
CA LYS A 390 0.15 -16.22 -0.25
C LYS A 390 1.00 -14.98 -0.55
N LYS A 391 1.04 -14.54 -1.82
CA LYS A 391 1.76 -13.34 -2.23
C LYS A 391 1.19 -12.08 -1.59
N LEU A 392 -0.13 -11.92 -1.55
CA LEU A 392 -0.79 -10.78 -0.89
C LEU A 392 -0.47 -10.76 0.61
N ARG A 393 -0.58 -11.89 1.31
CA ARG A 393 -0.24 -11.98 2.74
C ARG A 393 1.21 -11.63 3.04
N ILE A 394 2.16 -12.08 2.20
CA ILE A 394 3.57 -11.74 2.36
C ILE A 394 3.80 -10.25 2.09
N GLU A 395 3.07 -9.65 1.15
CA GLU A 395 3.14 -8.23 0.82
C GLU A 395 2.70 -7.36 2.02
N ASP A 396 1.58 -7.73 2.66
CA ASP A 396 1.08 -7.08 3.87
C ASP A 396 2.08 -7.23 5.03
N ALA A 397 2.62 -8.44 5.24
CA ALA A 397 3.60 -8.69 6.29
C ALA A 397 4.91 -7.90 6.10
N LEU A 398 5.39 -7.73 4.87
CA LEU A 398 6.54 -6.88 4.57
C LEU A 398 6.25 -5.41 4.88
N SER A 399 5.06 -4.94 4.53
CA SER A 399 4.64 -3.56 4.79
C SER A 399 4.47 -3.30 6.28
N ALA A 400 3.81 -4.23 7.00
CA ALA A 400 3.68 -4.18 8.46
C ALA A 400 5.05 -4.16 9.16
N THR A 401 5.99 -4.96 8.67
CA THR A 401 7.34 -5.02 9.23
C THR A 401 8.11 -3.72 9.03
N LYS A 402 8.03 -3.12 7.84
CA LYS A 402 8.60 -1.79 7.58
C LYS A 402 7.99 -0.73 8.49
N ALA A 403 6.66 -0.71 8.62
CA ALA A 403 5.96 0.20 9.52
C ALA A 403 6.38 0.03 10.99
N ALA A 404 6.65 -1.20 11.43
CA ALA A 404 7.14 -1.49 12.78
C ALA A 404 8.58 -0.99 13.00
N VAL A 405 9.45 -1.13 12.01
CA VAL A 405 10.82 -0.59 12.08
C VAL A 405 10.80 0.94 12.14
N GLU A 406 9.90 1.59 11.41
CA GLU A 406 9.77 3.06 11.38
C GLU A 406 9.26 3.65 12.70
N GLU A 407 8.18 3.12 13.26
CA GLU A 407 7.48 3.75 14.40
C GLU A 407 7.38 2.85 15.64
N GLY A 408 7.96 1.66 15.61
CA GLY A 408 7.87 0.70 16.70
C GLY A 408 6.61 -0.15 16.70
N ILE A 409 6.42 -0.91 17.77
CA ILE A 409 5.34 -1.87 17.99
C ILE A 409 4.54 -1.55 19.24
N VAL A 410 3.28 -1.94 19.24
CA VAL A 410 2.35 -1.89 20.37
C VAL A 410 1.73 -3.25 20.62
N ALA A 411 1.01 -3.41 21.72
CA ALA A 411 0.22 -4.61 22.00
C ALA A 411 -0.81 -4.83 20.88
N GLY A 412 -0.77 -5.98 20.23
CA GLY A 412 -1.56 -6.30 19.04
C GLY A 412 -3.01 -6.69 19.36
N GLY A 413 -3.71 -7.17 18.31
CA GLY A 413 -5.08 -7.65 18.43
C GLY A 413 -6.09 -6.59 18.89
N GLY A 414 -5.86 -5.31 18.61
CA GLY A 414 -6.69 -4.20 19.05
C GLY A 414 -6.47 -3.76 20.50
N THR A 415 -5.59 -4.44 21.26
CA THR A 415 -5.34 -4.15 22.68
C THR A 415 -4.80 -2.72 22.90
N ALA A 416 -3.96 -2.21 21.99
CA ALA A 416 -3.44 -0.84 22.10
C ALA A 416 -4.56 0.21 22.08
N LEU A 417 -5.65 -0.01 21.34
CA LEU A 417 -6.80 0.88 21.32
C LEU A 417 -7.61 0.82 22.62
N ILE A 418 -7.77 -0.37 23.21
CA ILE A 418 -8.36 -0.52 24.57
C ILE A 418 -7.52 0.23 25.61
N ASN A 419 -6.19 0.12 25.54
CA ASN A 419 -5.28 0.80 26.44
C ASN A 419 -5.36 2.34 26.36
N ALA A 420 -5.77 2.88 25.19
CA ALA A 420 -5.97 4.32 24.99
C ALA A 420 -7.29 4.83 25.63
N ILE A 421 -8.25 3.96 25.93
CA ILE A 421 -9.57 4.34 26.46
C ILE A 421 -9.50 5.19 27.74
N PRO A 422 -8.65 4.90 28.75
CA PRO A 422 -8.59 5.73 29.96
C PRO A 422 -8.17 7.17 29.69
N GLU A 423 -7.27 7.42 28.74
CA GLU A 423 -6.86 8.78 28.38
C GLU A 423 -7.97 9.54 27.63
N VAL A 424 -8.67 8.85 26.71
CA VAL A 424 -9.83 9.42 26.04
C VAL A 424 -10.99 9.67 27.03
N GLN A 425 -11.17 8.82 28.06
CA GLN A 425 -12.18 9.03 29.10
C GLN A 425 -11.90 10.30 29.92
N LYS A 426 -10.64 10.57 30.27
CA LYS A 426 -10.24 11.84 30.93
C LYS A 426 -10.60 13.05 30.06
N LEU A 427 -10.39 12.97 28.77
CA LEU A 427 -10.81 14.01 27.84
C LEU A 427 -12.34 14.16 27.83
N VAL A 428 -13.08 13.08 27.73
CA VAL A 428 -14.58 13.08 27.78
C VAL A 428 -15.08 13.77 29.04
N ASP A 429 -14.43 13.53 30.17
CA ASP A 429 -14.85 14.13 31.46
C ASP A 429 -14.55 15.63 31.52
N SER A 430 -13.62 16.15 30.72
CA SER A 430 -13.27 17.56 30.61
C SER A 430 -14.09 18.36 29.59
N LEU A 431 -14.88 17.67 28.75
CA LEU A 431 -15.68 18.28 27.68
C LEU A 431 -17.17 18.35 28.05
N ASP A 432 -17.92 19.25 27.40
CA ASP A 432 -19.36 19.43 27.60
C ASP A 432 -20.15 19.34 26.28
N GLY A 433 -21.47 19.14 26.41
CA GLY A 433 -22.43 19.16 25.30
C GLY A 433 -22.11 18.17 24.18
N ASP A 434 -22.32 18.60 22.94
CA ASP A 434 -22.11 17.75 21.75
C ASP A 434 -20.63 17.46 21.49
N GLU A 435 -19.70 18.28 21.97
CA GLU A 435 -18.27 17.98 21.87
C GLU A 435 -17.91 16.76 22.74
N ARG A 436 -18.44 16.69 23.96
CA ARG A 436 -18.33 15.51 24.83
C ARG A 436 -18.94 14.28 24.17
N THR A 437 -20.09 14.44 23.53
CA THR A 437 -20.77 13.36 22.81
C THR A 437 -19.90 12.86 21.66
N GLY A 438 -19.25 13.75 20.89
CA GLY A 438 -18.30 13.40 19.85
C GLY A 438 -17.12 12.57 20.36
N ALA A 439 -16.57 12.95 21.51
CA ALA A 439 -15.49 12.18 22.14
C ALA A 439 -15.95 10.79 22.64
N LYS A 440 -17.19 10.67 23.15
CA LYS A 440 -17.77 9.38 23.55
C LYS A 440 -17.98 8.42 22.37
N ILE A 441 -18.26 8.94 21.15
CA ILE A 441 -18.36 8.12 19.95
C ILE A 441 -17.03 7.42 19.68
N VAL A 442 -15.91 8.15 19.76
CA VAL A 442 -14.58 7.58 19.59
C VAL A 442 -14.28 6.54 20.67
N LEU A 443 -14.53 6.89 21.94
CA LEU A 443 -14.31 5.98 23.07
C LEU A 443 -14.97 4.62 22.84
N LYS A 444 -16.20 4.62 22.32
CA LYS A 444 -16.93 3.40 22.02
C LYS A 444 -16.38 2.65 20.81
N ALA A 445 -15.93 3.38 19.77
CA ALA A 445 -15.35 2.79 18.58
C ALA A 445 -14.01 2.09 18.86
N LEU A 446 -13.24 2.54 19.86
CA LEU A 446 -11.96 1.92 20.24
C LEU A 446 -12.11 0.47 20.75
N GLU A 447 -13.30 0.08 21.20
CA GLU A 447 -13.59 -1.29 21.64
C GLU A 447 -13.77 -2.28 20.48
N GLU A 448 -14.18 -1.78 19.30
CA GLU A 448 -14.70 -2.63 18.22
C GLU A 448 -13.66 -3.59 17.62
N PRO A 449 -12.36 -3.25 17.45
CA PRO A 449 -11.40 -4.21 16.93
C PRO A 449 -11.25 -5.46 17.79
N VAL A 450 -11.11 -5.31 19.11
CA VAL A 450 -11.06 -6.45 20.04
C VAL A 450 -12.37 -7.22 20.01
N ARG A 451 -13.51 -6.51 20.04
CA ARG A 451 -14.85 -7.10 19.98
C ARG A 451 -15.03 -7.97 18.75
N GLN A 452 -14.63 -7.45 17.57
CA GLN A 452 -14.79 -8.18 16.31
C GLN A 452 -13.85 -9.40 16.21
N ILE A 453 -12.62 -9.29 16.70
CA ILE A 453 -11.67 -10.43 16.76
C ILE A 453 -12.27 -11.55 17.64
N ALA A 454 -12.84 -11.21 18.80
CA ALA A 454 -13.49 -12.18 19.68
C ALA A 454 -14.72 -12.83 19.02
N ILE A 455 -15.57 -12.04 18.35
CA ILE A 455 -16.74 -12.54 17.60
C ILE A 455 -16.29 -13.50 16.49
N ASN A 456 -15.26 -13.16 15.72
CA ASN A 456 -14.73 -14.04 14.66
C ASN A 456 -14.14 -15.33 15.24
N ALA A 457 -13.68 -15.30 16.50
CA ALA A 457 -13.24 -16.47 17.23
C ALA A 457 -14.38 -17.29 17.86
N GLY A 458 -15.63 -16.83 17.76
CA GLY A 458 -16.81 -17.51 18.31
C GLY A 458 -17.06 -17.22 19.80
N VAL A 459 -16.47 -16.14 20.34
CA VAL A 459 -16.60 -15.73 21.75
C VAL A 459 -17.37 -14.41 21.84
N ASP A 460 -18.08 -14.18 22.96
CA ASP A 460 -18.76 -12.90 23.19
C ASP A 460 -17.74 -11.77 23.40
N GLY A 461 -17.66 -10.88 22.39
CA GLY A 461 -16.74 -9.76 22.41
C GLY A 461 -16.98 -8.77 23.54
N SER A 462 -18.21 -8.67 24.06
CA SER A 462 -18.52 -7.77 25.17
C SER A 462 -17.90 -8.24 26.49
N VAL A 463 -17.85 -9.56 26.70
CA VAL A 463 -17.19 -10.16 27.86
C VAL A 463 -15.69 -9.91 27.82
N ILE A 464 -15.07 -10.10 26.65
CA ILE A 464 -13.64 -9.87 26.46
C ILE A 464 -13.29 -8.40 26.72
N VAL A 465 -13.98 -7.47 26.07
CA VAL A 465 -13.74 -6.02 26.23
C VAL A 465 -13.89 -5.61 27.70
N ASN A 466 -14.98 -6.05 28.37
CA ASN A 466 -15.19 -5.72 29.78
C ASN A 466 -14.08 -6.28 30.69
N THR A 467 -13.61 -7.50 30.42
CA THR A 467 -12.50 -8.10 31.18
C THR A 467 -11.22 -7.29 31.02
N LEU A 468 -10.89 -6.85 29.81
CA LEU A 468 -9.69 -6.03 29.54
C LEU A 468 -9.78 -4.66 30.22
N LEU A 469 -10.91 -3.97 30.11
CA LEU A 469 -11.13 -2.68 30.76
C LEU A 469 -11.06 -2.78 32.28
N THR A 470 -11.64 -3.82 32.86
CA THR A 470 -11.63 -4.04 34.31
C THR A 470 -10.24 -4.41 34.84
N SER A 471 -9.42 -5.08 34.03
CA SER A 471 -8.06 -5.46 34.43
C SER A 471 -7.16 -4.24 34.71
N GLY A 472 -7.37 -3.13 33.96
CA GLY A 472 -6.60 -1.90 34.06
C GLY A 472 -5.10 -2.05 33.71
N LYS A 473 -4.69 -3.20 33.16
CA LYS A 473 -3.30 -3.51 32.83
C LYS A 473 -2.98 -3.11 31.38
N ILE A 474 -1.94 -2.29 31.21
CA ILE A 474 -1.43 -1.93 29.87
C ILE A 474 -0.73 -3.14 29.26
N GLY A 475 -1.01 -3.43 27.98
CA GLY A 475 -0.43 -4.54 27.25
C GLY A 475 -1.08 -5.90 27.48
N TYR A 476 -2.00 -6.02 28.44
CA TYR A 476 -2.76 -7.23 28.71
C TYR A 476 -3.94 -7.34 27.75
N GLY A 477 -4.00 -8.42 27.00
CA GLY A 477 -4.98 -8.63 25.93
C GLY A 477 -5.53 -10.04 25.85
N TYR A 478 -6.35 -10.29 24.83
CA TYR A 478 -6.95 -11.59 24.58
C TYR A 478 -6.31 -12.22 23.32
N ASP A 479 -5.62 -13.35 23.52
CA ASP A 479 -5.15 -14.21 22.44
C ASP A 479 -6.34 -15.04 21.93
N ALA A 480 -6.90 -14.60 20.80
CA ALA A 480 -8.06 -15.24 20.19
C ALA A 480 -7.72 -16.59 19.50
N TYR A 481 -6.44 -16.86 19.23
CA TYR A 481 -6.02 -18.15 18.69
C TYR A 481 -6.07 -19.24 19.75
N ASN A 482 -5.46 -18.99 20.92
CA ASN A 482 -5.38 -19.91 22.06
C ASN A 482 -6.53 -19.74 23.07
N GLU A 483 -7.40 -18.74 22.89
CA GLU A 483 -8.53 -18.41 23.78
C GLU A 483 -8.11 -18.11 25.22
N THR A 484 -6.99 -17.40 25.39
CA THR A 484 -6.40 -17.08 26.69
C THR A 484 -6.10 -15.59 26.82
N TYR A 485 -6.00 -15.11 28.06
CA TYR A 485 -5.57 -13.75 28.35
C TYR A 485 -4.07 -13.73 28.65
N VAL A 486 -3.33 -12.89 27.95
CA VAL A 486 -1.86 -12.83 28.02
C VAL A 486 -1.34 -11.40 27.97
N ASP A 487 -0.09 -11.21 28.37
CA ASP A 487 0.66 -9.99 28.04
C ASP A 487 1.08 -10.06 26.56
N MET A 488 0.48 -9.24 25.73
CA MET A 488 0.51 -9.37 24.27
C MET A 488 1.92 -9.28 23.67
N ILE A 489 2.72 -8.28 24.09
CA ILE A 489 4.08 -8.08 23.53
C ILE A 489 5.00 -9.26 23.88
N PRO A 490 5.10 -9.73 25.13
CA PRO A 490 5.87 -10.92 25.47
C PRO A 490 5.37 -12.19 24.77
N ALA A 491 4.05 -12.31 24.57
CA ALA A 491 3.44 -13.43 23.85
C ALA A 491 3.69 -13.38 22.32
N GLY A 492 4.31 -12.29 21.82
CA GLY A 492 4.60 -12.11 20.39
C GLY A 492 3.42 -11.60 19.58
N ILE A 493 2.31 -11.20 20.23
CA ILE A 493 1.12 -10.64 19.55
C ILE A 493 1.26 -9.12 19.54
N VAL A 494 1.76 -8.60 18.42
CA VAL A 494 2.14 -7.19 18.26
C VAL A 494 1.57 -6.61 16.99
N ASP A 495 1.23 -5.33 17.02
CA ASP A 495 0.83 -4.53 15.85
C ASP A 495 1.83 -3.38 15.65
N PRO A 496 2.13 -2.99 14.40
CA PRO A 496 2.92 -1.79 14.16
C PRO A 496 2.17 -0.53 14.64
N THR A 497 2.85 0.35 15.36
CA THR A 497 2.27 1.61 15.86
C THR A 497 1.69 2.44 14.73
N LYS A 498 2.41 2.56 13.61
CA LYS A 498 2.01 3.28 12.41
C LYS A 498 0.70 2.75 11.83
N VAL A 499 0.53 1.43 11.78
CA VAL A 499 -0.70 0.77 11.30
C VAL A 499 -1.89 1.13 12.19
N THR A 500 -1.75 0.93 13.51
CA THR A 500 -2.84 1.16 14.47
C THR A 500 -3.30 2.62 14.48
N ARG A 501 -2.35 3.59 14.52
CA ARG A 501 -2.71 5.01 14.52
C ARG A 501 -3.30 5.49 13.20
N SER A 502 -2.74 5.04 12.06
CA SER A 502 -3.21 5.43 10.73
C SER A 502 -4.62 4.91 10.46
N ALA A 503 -4.93 3.68 10.89
CA ALA A 503 -6.26 3.11 10.81
C ALA A 503 -7.30 3.97 11.53
N LEU A 504 -7.01 4.40 12.76
CA LEU A 504 -7.91 5.25 13.54
C LEU A 504 -8.06 6.65 12.92
N GLN A 505 -6.97 7.28 12.49
CA GLN A 505 -6.97 8.61 11.89
C GLN A 505 -7.77 8.65 10.58
N ASN A 506 -7.54 7.70 9.67
CA ASN A 506 -8.23 7.63 8.38
C ASN A 506 -9.71 7.32 8.56
N ALA A 507 -10.05 6.37 9.45
CA ALA A 507 -11.43 6.05 9.80
C ALA A 507 -12.18 7.27 10.32
N ALA A 508 -11.60 8.00 11.26
CA ALA A 508 -12.23 9.17 11.86
C ALA A 508 -12.37 10.34 10.88
N SER A 509 -11.40 10.52 9.99
CA SER A 509 -11.44 11.57 8.96
C SER A 509 -12.67 11.40 8.07
N VAL A 510 -12.89 10.20 7.54
CA VAL A 510 -14.03 9.92 6.66
C VAL A 510 -15.33 9.89 7.45
N ALA A 511 -15.37 9.26 8.63
CA ALA A 511 -16.56 9.23 9.49
C ALA A 511 -17.05 10.66 9.83
N ALA A 512 -16.14 11.58 10.15
CA ALA A 512 -16.47 12.98 10.44
C ALA A 512 -17.09 13.70 9.22
N MET A 513 -16.66 13.36 8.00
CA MET A 513 -17.26 13.92 6.77
C MET A 513 -18.66 13.33 6.53
N VAL A 514 -18.82 12.02 6.69
CA VAL A 514 -20.13 11.35 6.57
C VAL A 514 -21.14 11.93 7.55
N LEU A 515 -20.77 12.13 8.82
CA LEU A 515 -21.66 12.67 9.85
C LEU A 515 -22.09 14.12 9.58
N THR A 516 -21.28 14.90 8.86
CA THR A 516 -21.60 16.28 8.50
C THR A 516 -22.32 16.40 7.15
N THR A 517 -22.60 15.30 6.46
CA THR A 517 -23.29 15.28 5.17
C THR A 517 -24.80 15.36 5.37
N GLU A 518 -25.47 16.23 4.60
CA GLU A 518 -26.92 16.46 4.66
C GLU A 518 -27.63 16.16 3.34
N SER A 519 -26.92 16.15 2.22
CA SER A 519 -27.50 15.84 0.91
C SER A 519 -26.56 15.02 0.05
N LEU A 520 -27.13 14.17 -0.79
CA LEU A 520 -26.42 13.36 -1.79
C LEU A 520 -26.94 13.71 -3.18
N VAL A 521 -26.03 13.79 -4.15
CA VAL A 521 -26.35 14.05 -5.55
C VAL A 521 -25.72 12.96 -6.41
N ALA A 522 -26.56 12.20 -7.12
CA ALA A 522 -26.11 11.12 -7.99
C ALA A 522 -26.61 11.33 -9.42
N ASP A 523 -25.96 10.66 -10.38
CA ASP A 523 -26.48 10.55 -11.75
C ASP A 523 -27.64 9.56 -11.76
N GLN A 524 -28.72 9.93 -12.46
CA GLN A 524 -29.82 9.01 -12.72
C GLN A 524 -29.32 7.94 -13.71
N LYS A 525 -29.42 6.66 -13.35
CA LYS A 525 -29.16 5.58 -14.29
C LYS A 525 -30.20 5.69 -15.43
N GLU A 526 -29.75 5.71 -16.67
CA GLU A 526 -30.65 5.53 -17.81
C GLU A 526 -31.10 4.08 -17.80
N ASP A 527 -32.42 3.84 -17.68
CA ASP A 527 -33.00 2.54 -17.95
C ASP A 527 -32.74 2.26 -19.43
N ASN A 528 -31.75 1.48 -19.74
CA ASN A 528 -31.59 0.87 -21.06
C ASN A 528 -32.70 -0.15 -21.22
N GLU A 529 -33.92 0.32 -21.54
CA GLU A 529 -34.90 -0.54 -22.18
C GLU A 529 -34.23 -1.10 -23.46
N PRO A 530 -34.20 -2.44 -23.65
CA PRO A 530 -33.70 -2.99 -24.88
C PRO A 530 -34.56 -2.42 -26.01
N ALA A 531 -33.93 -1.69 -26.94
CA ALA A 531 -34.60 -1.13 -28.11
C ALA A 531 -35.45 -2.22 -28.72
N GLY A 532 -36.77 -2.04 -28.65
CA GLY A 532 -37.72 -3.00 -29.15
C GLY A 532 -37.36 -3.37 -30.58
N ALA A 533 -37.32 -4.65 -30.88
CA ALA A 533 -37.09 -5.15 -32.20
C ALA A 533 -38.06 -4.45 -33.16
N PRO A 534 -37.61 -3.96 -34.32
CA PRO A 534 -38.49 -3.31 -35.27
C PRO A 534 -39.61 -4.30 -35.64
N ALA A 535 -40.86 -3.89 -35.44
CA ALA A 535 -42.04 -4.63 -35.80
C ALA A 535 -41.94 -5.03 -37.29
N GLY A 536 -41.94 -6.32 -37.55
CA GLY A 536 -41.82 -6.88 -38.86
C GLY A 536 -42.89 -6.29 -39.79
N MET A 537 -42.47 -5.76 -40.94
CA MET A 537 -43.30 -5.55 -42.09
C MET A 537 -43.77 -6.95 -42.59
N GLY A 538 -44.94 -7.33 -42.09
CA GLY A 538 -45.70 -8.42 -42.64
C GLY A 538 -46.36 -7.98 -43.93
N GLY A 539 -46.13 -8.78 -45.00
CA GLY A 539 -47.11 -9.05 -46.03
C GLY A 539 -47.15 -8.12 -47.22
N MET A 540 -46.77 -8.65 -48.37
CA MET A 540 -47.71 -8.85 -49.49
C MET A 540 -46.99 -9.54 -50.63
N MET A 541 -47.66 -10.68 -51.03
CA MET A 541 -47.56 -11.47 -52.26
C MET A 541 -46.38 -12.42 -52.38
#